data_32f53deebf6e1c93ed1d7ccb29202168
#
_entry.id   32f53deebf6e1c93ed1d7ccb29202168
#
_cell.length_a   1.000
_cell.length_b   1.000
_cell.length_c   1.000
_cell.angle_alpha   90.00
_cell.angle_beta   90.00
_cell.angle_gamma   90.00
#
_symmetry.space_group_name_H-M   'P 1'
#
loop_
_entity.id
_entity.type
_entity.pdbx_description
1 polymer ?
#
loop_
_entity_poly.entity_id
_entity_poly.type
_entity_poly.pdbx_seq_one_letter_code
_entity_poly.pdbx_strand_id
1 'polypeptide(L)'
;MRRQSIAALWLLLCAVTSAAQDTFALPPPDIATAQHVRLWATHYNVHPANAETMGLPLLGMDGTVVGPVLSARDWCLAALEGTVAVTMDTGTTTYNYAGKAADARIDCVQVLALDPAGKPWASALGRSRFKRSRGPYGEGAGDFDLVPYRTIAVDPATLPLGTVLYVPDARGAAVTLPDGTPVVHDGYFFAADTGGAIRQTHIDVFCGIATSNCLPGVVHSNATKTFGAYVVVDADIAGFLSGLHRPAADAAAVSDAAPTPPAAPPSPPPR
;
A
#
# COMPACT_ATOMS: atom_id res chain seq x y z
N MET A 1 -48.54 49.81 7.06
CA MET A 1 -47.12 49.59 7.37
C MET A 1 -46.92 48.15 7.75
N ARG A 2 -46.47 47.31 6.80
CA ARG A 2 -46.19 45.87 7.04
C ARG A 2 -44.71 45.73 7.30
N ARG A 3 -44.32 45.26 8.49
CA ARG A 3 -42.94 44.90 8.82
C ARG A 3 -42.62 43.52 8.25
N GLN A 4 -41.69 43.47 7.34
CA GLN A 4 -41.11 42.21 6.84
C GLN A 4 -39.99 41.78 7.81
N SER A 5 -40.14 40.61 8.43
CA SER A 5 -39.11 39.96 9.22
C SER A 5 -38.20 39.16 8.27
N ILE A 6 -36.94 39.53 8.20
CA ILE A 6 -35.89 38.79 7.49
C ILE A 6 -35.41 37.70 8.45
N ALA A 7 -35.76 36.46 8.17
CA ALA A 7 -35.17 35.29 8.83
C ALA A 7 -33.79 35.00 8.22
N ALA A 8 -32.75 35.24 9.00
CA ALA A 8 -31.37 34.84 8.60
C ALA A 8 -31.22 33.33 8.77
N LEU A 9 -31.13 32.61 7.66
CA LEU A 9 -30.82 31.18 7.60
C LEU A 9 -29.32 31.00 7.79
N TRP A 10 -28.89 30.61 8.98
CA TRP A 10 -27.51 30.18 9.23
C TRP A 10 -27.33 28.77 8.67
N LEU A 11 -26.64 28.66 7.55
CA LEU A 11 -26.11 27.40 7.04
C LEU A 11 -24.95 26.96 7.97
N LEU A 12 -25.21 25.98 8.83
CA LEU A 12 -24.15 25.22 9.49
C LEU A 12 -23.42 24.41 8.41
N LEU A 13 -22.27 24.89 7.99
CA LEU A 13 -21.28 24.06 7.31
C LEU A 13 -20.74 23.07 8.36
N CYS A 14 -21.31 21.86 8.42
CA CYS A 14 -20.65 20.72 9.05
C CYS A 14 -19.41 20.40 8.23
N ALA A 15 -18.23 20.79 8.71
CA ALA A 15 -16.97 20.28 8.20
C ALA A 15 -16.96 18.78 8.45
N VAL A 16 -17.19 17.99 7.41
CA VAL A 16 -16.94 16.55 7.41
C VAL A 16 -15.41 16.45 7.35
N THR A 17 -14.76 16.39 8.52
CA THR A 17 -13.36 16.01 8.62
C THR A 17 -13.27 14.59 8.11
N SER A 18 -12.71 14.42 6.93
CA SER A 18 -12.57 13.12 6.29
C SER A 18 -11.66 12.25 7.16
N ALA A 19 -12.11 11.04 7.52
CA ALA A 19 -11.31 10.03 8.22
C ALA A 19 -9.93 9.79 7.54
N ALA A 20 -9.81 10.11 6.25
CA ALA A 20 -8.56 10.05 5.50
C ALA A 20 -7.49 11.07 5.98
N GLN A 21 -7.88 12.23 6.53
CA GLN A 21 -6.92 13.19 7.09
C GLN A 21 -6.30 12.67 8.40
N ASP A 22 -7.04 11.93 9.19
CA ASP A 22 -6.57 11.38 10.46
C ASP A 22 -5.49 10.31 10.27
N THR A 23 -5.49 9.61 9.11
CA THR A 23 -4.49 8.58 8.81
C THR A 23 -3.10 9.14 8.46
N PHE A 24 -2.94 10.47 8.28
CA PHE A 24 -1.68 11.17 8.00
C PHE A 24 -1.36 12.26 9.03
N ALA A 25 -1.80 12.09 10.28
CA ALA A 25 -1.67 13.11 11.33
C ALA A 25 -0.70 12.71 12.46
N LEU A 26 0.16 11.70 12.26
CA LEU A 26 1.11 11.27 13.28
C LEU A 26 2.14 12.37 13.58
N PRO A 27 2.46 12.62 14.88
CA PRO A 27 3.51 13.56 15.26
C PRO A 27 4.88 13.06 14.81
N PRO A 28 5.89 13.94 14.64
CA PRO A 28 7.25 13.50 14.37
C PRO A 28 7.76 12.65 15.54
N PRO A 29 8.51 11.54 15.28
CA PRO A 29 9.07 10.71 16.34
C PRO A 29 10.28 11.41 16.98
N ASP A 30 10.65 10.98 18.20
CA ASP A 30 11.98 11.25 18.72
C ASP A 30 13.00 10.38 17.96
N ILE A 31 13.86 11.03 17.19
CA ILE A 31 14.88 10.39 16.37
C ILE A 31 16.28 10.42 17.00
N ALA A 32 16.43 10.97 18.21
CA ALA A 32 17.76 11.16 18.84
C ALA A 32 18.52 9.84 19.04
N THR A 33 17.80 8.75 19.30
CA THR A 33 18.35 7.40 19.51
C THR A 33 17.91 6.39 18.45
N ALA A 34 17.13 6.83 17.45
CA ALA A 34 16.59 5.93 16.43
C ALA A 34 17.67 5.45 15.47
N GLN A 35 17.56 4.21 15.03
CA GLN A 35 18.46 3.67 14.00
C GLN A 35 18.27 4.45 12.69
N HIS A 36 19.33 5.12 12.26
CA HIS A 36 19.37 5.81 10.98
C HIS A 36 19.77 4.87 9.85
N VAL A 37 19.06 4.93 8.73
CA VAL A 37 19.33 4.14 7.53
C VAL A 37 19.36 5.06 6.29
N ARG A 38 20.18 4.70 5.32
CA ARG A 38 20.25 5.41 4.01
C ARG A 38 19.55 4.56 2.97
N LEU A 39 18.51 5.11 2.35
CA LEU A 39 17.66 4.42 1.39
C LEU A 39 17.58 5.19 0.05
N TRP A 40 17.17 4.51 -0.99
CA TRP A 40 16.70 5.12 -2.23
C TRP A 40 15.39 4.46 -2.65
N ALA A 41 14.55 5.18 -3.40
CA ALA A 41 13.20 4.74 -3.67
C ALA A 41 12.83 4.84 -5.15
N THR A 42 12.09 3.84 -5.62
CA THR A 42 11.21 3.89 -6.77
C THR A 42 9.75 3.90 -6.31
N HIS A 43 8.80 3.76 -7.23
CA HIS A 43 7.39 3.66 -6.90
C HIS A 43 6.70 2.61 -7.76
N TYR A 44 5.62 2.05 -7.23
CA TYR A 44 4.74 1.12 -7.92
C TYR A 44 3.27 1.46 -7.65
N ASN A 45 2.37 0.89 -8.45
CA ASN A 45 0.95 1.21 -8.38
C ASN A 45 0.08 -0.01 -8.75
N VAL A 46 -1.20 0.09 -8.50
CA VAL A 46 -2.18 -0.82 -9.10
C VAL A 46 -2.27 -0.51 -10.59
N HIS A 47 -1.90 -1.47 -11.44
CA HIS A 47 -1.99 -1.27 -12.90
C HIS A 47 -3.45 -1.18 -13.35
N PRO A 48 -3.88 -0.09 -14.00
CA PRO A 48 -5.22 -0.02 -14.58
C PRO A 48 -5.25 -0.76 -15.92
N ALA A 49 -6.24 -1.64 -16.12
CA ALA A 49 -6.44 -2.36 -17.37
C ALA A 49 -7.92 -2.46 -17.74
N ASN A 50 -8.21 -2.74 -18.99
CA ASN A 50 -9.53 -3.11 -19.45
C ASN A 50 -9.58 -4.60 -19.77
N ALA A 51 -10.74 -5.22 -19.56
CA ALA A 51 -10.98 -6.57 -20.04
C ALA A 51 -11.05 -6.60 -21.58
N GLU A 52 -10.41 -7.61 -22.17
CA GLU A 52 -10.32 -7.80 -23.60
C GLU A 52 -11.04 -9.07 -24.04
N THR A 53 -11.46 -9.15 -25.32
CA THR A 53 -12.03 -10.36 -25.89
C THR A 53 -10.98 -11.37 -26.32
N MET A 54 -9.76 -10.90 -26.63
CA MET A 54 -8.62 -11.73 -27.04
C MET A 54 -7.37 -11.32 -26.26
N GLY A 55 -6.56 -12.32 -25.88
CA GLY A 55 -5.33 -12.09 -25.12
C GLY A 55 -5.04 -13.20 -24.11
N LEU A 56 -4.62 -12.84 -22.90
CA LEU A 56 -4.21 -13.77 -21.86
C LEU A 56 -5.14 -13.66 -20.65
N PRO A 57 -5.81 -14.76 -20.24
CA PRO A 57 -6.60 -14.77 -19.02
C PRO A 57 -5.68 -14.69 -17.78
N LEU A 58 -6.17 -14.11 -16.70
CA LEU A 58 -5.55 -14.20 -15.39
C LEU A 58 -5.80 -15.62 -14.83
N LEU A 59 -4.71 -16.35 -14.54
CA LEU A 59 -4.76 -17.71 -14.03
C LEU A 59 -4.33 -17.78 -12.57
N GLY A 60 -5.00 -18.63 -11.80
CA GLY A 60 -4.63 -19.03 -10.45
C GLY A 60 -3.40 -19.93 -10.40
N MET A 61 -2.94 -20.27 -9.19
CA MET A 61 -1.80 -21.17 -8.95
C MET A 61 -2.07 -22.59 -9.47
N ASP A 62 -3.32 -23.02 -9.49
CA ASP A 62 -3.81 -24.30 -10.03
C ASP A 62 -4.03 -24.29 -11.55
N GLY A 63 -3.78 -23.17 -12.21
CA GLY A 63 -3.98 -22.98 -13.65
C GLY A 63 -5.41 -22.69 -14.06
N THR A 64 -6.37 -22.61 -13.13
CA THR A 64 -7.75 -22.21 -13.44
C THR A 64 -7.83 -20.72 -13.78
N VAL A 65 -8.85 -20.34 -14.58
CA VAL A 65 -9.13 -18.94 -14.89
C VAL A 65 -9.75 -18.28 -13.66
N VAL A 66 -9.09 -17.25 -13.11
CA VAL A 66 -9.55 -16.50 -11.93
C VAL A 66 -9.99 -15.09 -12.26
N GLY A 67 -9.66 -14.58 -13.46
CA GLY A 67 -10.01 -13.23 -13.88
C GLY A 67 -10.09 -13.09 -15.39
N PRO A 68 -10.42 -11.88 -15.88
CA PRO A 68 -10.66 -11.61 -17.29
C PRO A 68 -9.41 -11.78 -18.15
N VAL A 69 -9.61 -11.73 -19.46
CA VAL A 69 -8.55 -11.69 -20.47
C VAL A 69 -8.00 -10.27 -20.54
N LEU A 70 -6.69 -10.14 -20.64
CA LEU A 70 -5.98 -8.88 -20.80
C LEU A 70 -5.15 -8.87 -22.09
N SER A 71 -4.82 -7.71 -22.61
CA SER A 71 -3.80 -7.57 -23.64
C SER A 71 -2.46 -8.15 -23.13
N ALA A 72 -1.58 -8.56 -24.04
CA ALA A 72 -0.23 -9.05 -23.67
C ALA A 72 0.54 -8.03 -22.82
N ARG A 73 0.41 -6.74 -23.16
CA ARG A 73 1.07 -5.65 -22.45
C ARG A 73 0.51 -5.48 -21.05
N ASP A 74 -0.83 -5.41 -20.89
CA ASP A 74 -1.46 -5.20 -19.58
C ASP A 74 -1.24 -6.40 -18.66
N TRP A 75 -1.25 -7.63 -19.22
CA TRP A 75 -0.91 -8.83 -18.47
C TRP A 75 0.52 -8.77 -17.91
N CYS A 76 1.48 -8.32 -18.72
CA CYS A 76 2.87 -8.18 -18.28
C CYS A 76 3.07 -7.03 -17.31
N LEU A 77 2.32 -5.92 -17.43
CA LEU A 77 2.33 -4.83 -16.46
C LEU A 77 1.67 -5.27 -15.14
N ALA A 78 0.57 -6.02 -15.18
CA ALA A 78 -0.01 -6.65 -14.00
C ALA A 78 0.99 -7.55 -13.25
N ALA A 79 1.81 -8.31 -14.00
CA ALA A 79 2.85 -9.15 -13.43
C ALA A 79 4.04 -8.34 -12.85
N LEU A 80 4.32 -7.18 -13.42
CA LEU A 80 5.37 -6.26 -12.98
C LEU A 80 4.99 -5.53 -11.69
N GLU A 81 3.79 -4.94 -11.67
CA GLU A 81 3.28 -4.16 -10.54
C GLU A 81 2.76 -5.04 -9.39
N GLY A 82 2.47 -6.32 -9.67
CA GLY A 82 1.92 -7.26 -8.69
C GLY A 82 0.41 -7.14 -8.49
N THR A 83 -0.21 -6.04 -8.87
CA THR A 83 -1.65 -5.79 -8.72
C THR A 83 -2.22 -5.13 -9.97
N VAL A 84 -3.41 -5.56 -10.40
CA VAL A 84 -4.12 -4.99 -11.54
C VAL A 84 -5.59 -4.75 -11.21
N ALA A 85 -6.10 -3.56 -11.51
CA ALA A 85 -7.52 -3.23 -11.47
C ALA A 85 -8.09 -3.32 -12.88
N VAL A 86 -8.97 -4.30 -13.12
CA VAL A 86 -9.52 -4.56 -14.44
C VAL A 86 -10.95 -4.04 -14.53
N THR A 87 -11.17 -3.12 -15.46
CA THR A 87 -12.48 -2.57 -15.78
C THR A 87 -13.19 -3.49 -16.78
N MET A 88 -14.42 -3.85 -16.43
CA MET A 88 -15.36 -4.65 -17.21
C MET A 88 -16.70 -3.90 -17.31
N ASP A 89 -17.62 -4.34 -18.14
CA ASP A 89 -18.98 -3.76 -18.23
C ASP A 89 -19.74 -3.81 -16.89
N THR A 90 -19.38 -4.77 -16.01
CA THR A 90 -19.97 -4.96 -14.68
C THR A 90 -19.29 -4.17 -13.57
N GLY A 91 -18.27 -3.38 -13.87
CA GLY A 91 -17.48 -2.62 -12.92
C GLY A 91 -16.00 -3.06 -12.87
N THR A 92 -15.27 -2.52 -11.90
CA THR A 92 -13.84 -2.79 -11.74
C THR A 92 -13.59 -3.84 -10.67
N THR A 93 -12.72 -4.81 -10.98
CA THR A 93 -12.27 -5.84 -10.02
C THR A 93 -10.74 -5.84 -9.97
N THR A 94 -10.20 -5.92 -8.75
CA THR A 94 -8.75 -5.97 -8.52
C THR A 94 -8.29 -7.43 -8.38
N TYR A 95 -7.16 -7.73 -9.02
CA TYR A 95 -6.46 -9.01 -8.94
C TYR A 95 -5.03 -8.78 -8.48
N ASN A 96 -4.56 -9.68 -7.62
CA ASN A 96 -3.24 -9.58 -7.00
C ASN A 96 -2.38 -10.77 -7.39
N TYR A 97 -1.07 -10.56 -7.39
CA TYR A 97 -0.09 -11.63 -7.54
C TYR A 97 -0.30 -12.72 -6.49
N ALA A 98 -0.34 -13.98 -6.92
CA ALA A 98 -0.53 -15.14 -6.05
C ALA A 98 0.71 -16.03 -5.98
N GLY A 99 1.66 -15.88 -6.91
CA GLY A 99 2.85 -16.71 -6.98
C GLY A 99 3.37 -16.89 -8.41
N LYS A 100 4.34 -17.78 -8.57
CA LYS A 100 4.94 -18.14 -9.88
C LYS A 100 4.73 -19.61 -10.17
N ALA A 101 4.25 -19.92 -11.37
CA ALA A 101 4.20 -21.30 -11.87
C ALA A 101 5.56 -21.75 -12.44
N ALA A 102 5.66 -23.04 -12.81
CA ALA A 102 6.83 -23.58 -13.48
C ALA A 102 7.01 -22.94 -14.87
N ASP A 103 5.91 -22.83 -15.64
CA ASP A 103 5.93 -22.40 -17.03
C ASP A 103 5.48 -20.94 -17.18
N ALA A 104 6.18 -20.23 -18.09
CA ALA A 104 5.79 -18.89 -18.50
C ALA A 104 4.62 -18.94 -19.49
N ARG A 105 3.68 -18.00 -19.35
CA ARG A 105 2.56 -17.80 -20.27
C ARG A 105 2.95 -16.95 -21.47
N ILE A 106 3.92 -16.07 -21.26
CA ILE A 106 4.34 -15.07 -22.23
C ILE A 106 5.76 -14.59 -21.88
N ASP A 107 6.49 -14.11 -22.87
CA ASP A 107 7.78 -13.44 -22.65
C ASP A 107 7.54 -11.94 -22.39
N CYS A 108 7.44 -11.58 -21.10
CA CYS A 108 7.27 -10.18 -20.70
C CYS A 108 8.52 -9.31 -20.94
N VAL A 109 9.71 -9.90 -21.07
CA VAL A 109 10.91 -9.15 -21.44
C VAL A 109 10.76 -8.58 -22.84
N GLN A 110 10.29 -9.41 -23.77
CA GLN A 110 10.00 -8.99 -25.15
C GLN A 110 8.84 -8.01 -25.21
N VAL A 111 7.72 -8.32 -24.55
CA VAL A 111 6.48 -7.50 -24.60
C VAL A 111 6.70 -6.08 -24.06
N LEU A 112 7.47 -5.95 -22.97
CA LEU A 112 7.73 -4.67 -22.31
C LEU A 112 9.05 -4.01 -22.78
N ALA A 113 9.77 -4.64 -23.71
CA ALA A 113 11.09 -4.20 -24.18
C ALA A 113 12.07 -3.93 -23.03
N LEU A 114 12.13 -4.84 -22.05
CA LEU A 114 13.02 -4.72 -20.90
C LEU A 114 14.44 -5.18 -21.27
N ASP A 115 15.44 -4.59 -20.62
CA ASP A 115 16.81 -5.07 -20.69
C ASP A 115 17.00 -6.28 -19.73
N PRO A 116 17.15 -7.52 -20.23
CA PRO A 116 17.29 -8.68 -19.38
C PRO A 116 18.65 -8.73 -18.63
N ALA A 117 19.70 -8.07 -19.15
CA ALA A 117 21.00 -8.01 -18.50
C ALA A 117 20.96 -7.11 -17.25
N GLY A 118 20.28 -5.96 -17.35
CA GLY A 118 20.07 -5.04 -16.22
C GLY A 118 18.94 -5.46 -15.28
N LYS A 119 18.03 -6.35 -15.74
CA LYS A 119 16.83 -6.76 -15.00
C LYS A 119 16.61 -8.28 -15.05
N PRO A 120 17.50 -9.10 -14.46
CA PRO A 120 17.40 -10.56 -14.55
C PRO A 120 16.11 -11.14 -13.95
N TRP A 121 15.48 -10.43 -13.01
CA TRP A 121 14.18 -10.79 -12.42
C TRP A 121 13.03 -10.74 -13.42
N ALA A 122 13.16 -9.95 -14.50
CA ALA A 122 12.08 -9.74 -15.49
C ALA A 122 11.73 -11.01 -16.26
N SER A 123 12.68 -11.95 -16.44
CA SER A 123 12.45 -13.25 -17.08
C SER A 123 11.40 -14.11 -16.35
N ALA A 124 11.16 -13.84 -15.07
CA ALA A 124 10.17 -14.57 -14.27
C ALA A 124 8.76 -13.99 -14.35
N LEU A 125 8.57 -12.79 -14.91
CA LEU A 125 7.27 -12.12 -14.97
C LEU A 125 6.20 -12.96 -15.68
N GLY A 126 6.55 -13.57 -16.82
CA GLY A 126 5.63 -14.42 -17.58
C GLY A 126 5.12 -15.65 -16.85
N ARG A 127 5.70 -15.99 -15.69
CA ARG A 127 5.30 -17.10 -14.83
C ARG A 127 4.29 -16.71 -13.75
N SER A 128 3.95 -15.42 -13.64
CA SER A 128 3.04 -14.92 -12.61
C SER A 128 1.68 -15.60 -12.65
N ARG A 129 1.10 -15.77 -11.46
CA ARG A 129 -0.26 -16.24 -11.23
C ARG A 129 -0.95 -15.24 -10.33
N PHE A 130 -2.28 -15.23 -10.43
CA PHE A 130 -3.10 -14.20 -9.81
C PHE A 130 -4.18 -14.81 -8.93
N LYS A 131 -4.72 -14.01 -8.05
CA LYS A 131 -5.93 -14.27 -7.26
C LYS A 131 -6.78 -13.01 -7.25
N ARG A 132 -8.08 -13.13 -6.98
CA ARG A 132 -8.90 -11.95 -6.70
C ARG A 132 -8.42 -11.31 -5.41
N SER A 133 -8.27 -9.99 -5.42
CA SER A 133 -7.89 -9.22 -4.25
C SER A 133 -9.06 -9.06 -3.26
N ARG A 134 -8.74 -8.94 -1.97
CA ARG A 134 -9.69 -8.60 -0.90
C ARG A 134 -10.15 -7.15 -1.01
N GLY A 135 -9.23 -6.25 -1.36
CA GLY A 135 -9.47 -4.83 -1.41
C GLY A 135 -9.12 -4.19 -2.76
N PRO A 136 -9.37 -2.89 -2.91
CA PRO A 136 -9.16 -2.18 -4.17
C PRO A 136 -7.68 -2.01 -4.55
N TYR A 137 -6.77 -2.15 -3.59
CA TYR A 137 -5.35 -1.88 -3.82
C TYR A 137 -4.47 -3.14 -3.84
N GLY A 138 -5.03 -4.30 -3.48
CA GLY A 138 -4.27 -5.54 -3.41
C GLY A 138 -3.67 -5.82 -2.03
N GLU A 139 -2.98 -6.95 -1.97
CA GLU A 139 -2.27 -7.43 -0.80
C GLU A 139 -0.76 -7.42 -1.06
N GLY A 140 0.01 -7.02 -0.07
CA GLY A 140 1.46 -7.13 -0.04
C GLY A 140 1.93 -8.47 0.51
N ALA A 141 3.12 -8.49 1.08
CA ALA A 141 3.71 -9.65 1.72
C ALA A 141 3.20 -9.80 3.17
N GLY A 142 3.15 -11.04 3.69
CA GLY A 142 2.74 -11.30 5.07
C GLY A 142 1.27 -11.01 5.38
N ASP A 143 0.40 -11.16 4.37
CA ASP A 143 -1.05 -10.90 4.45
C ASP A 143 -1.45 -9.44 4.78
N PHE A 144 -0.54 -8.50 4.64
CA PHE A 144 -0.86 -7.08 4.76
C PHE A 144 -1.65 -6.60 3.54
N ASP A 145 -2.64 -5.74 3.75
CA ASP A 145 -3.28 -4.98 2.68
C ASP A 145 -2.40 -3.79 2.27
N LEU A 146 -2.37 -3.45 0.99
CA LEU A 146 -1.64 -2.29 0.51
C LEU A 146 -2.40 -0.99 0.82
N VAL A 147 -1.70 -0.02 1.40
CA VAL A 147 -2.24 1.30 1.74
C VAL A 147 -1.49 2.38 0.96
N PRO A 148 -2.17 3.14 0.08
CA PRO A 148 -1.55 4.18 -0.71
C PRO A 148 -0.74 5.17 0.13
N TYR A 149 0.47 5.51 -0.33
CA TYR A 149 1.44 6.42 0.31
C TYR A 149 1.95 5.99 1.69
N ARG A 150 1.50 4.84 2.22
CA ARG A 150 1.93 4.27 3.49
C ARG A 150 2.76 3.02 3.31
N THR A 151 2.37 2.15 2.36
CA THR A 151 3.09 0.90 2.11
C THR A 151 4.39 1.16 1.36
N ILE A 152 5.44 0.47 1.81
CA ILE A 152 6.67 0.29 1.05
C ILE A 152 6.97 -1.19 0.86
N ALA A 153 7.42 -1.53 -0.34
CA ALA A 153 8.09 -2.81 -0.57
C ALA A 153 9.56 -2.68 -0.18
N VAL A 154 10.08 -3.72 0.46
CA VAL A 154 11.43 -3.75 1.06
C VAL A 154 12.15 -5.06 0.73
N ASP A 155 13.46 -5.10 0.99
CA ASP A 155 14.22 -6.35 1.16
C ASP A 155 14.09 -6.79 2.62
N PRO A 156 13.38 -7.92 2.92
CA PRO A 156 13.15 -8.37 4.30
C PRO A 156 14.44 -8.71 5.07
N ALA A 157 15.55 -8.98 4.36
CA ALA A 157 16.84 -9.21 4.99
C ALA A 157 17.46 -7.92 5.55
N THR A 158 17.06 -6.75 5.02
CA THR A 158 17.53 -5.44 5.46
C THR A 158 16.53 -4.73 6.36
N LEU A 159 15.26 -4.75 5.96
CA LEU A 159 14.13 -4.17 6.68
C LEU A 159 13.04 -5.23 6.83
N PRO A 160 12.89 -5.89 7.97
CA PRO A 160 11.84 -6.88 8.19
C PRO A 160 10.44 -6.32 7.90
N LEU A 161 9.52 -7.18 7.45
CA LEU A 161 8.11 -6.80 7.33
C LEU A 161 7.57 -6.34 8.70
N GLY A 162 6.71 -5.33 8.69
CA GLY A 162 6.21 -4.67 9.89
C GLY A 162 7.10 -3.54 10.40
N THR A 163 8.29 -3.30 9.79
CA THR A 163 9.13 -2.17 10.16
C THR A 163 8.42 -0.85 9.83
N VAL A 164 8.39 0.05 10.82
CA VAL A 164 7.97 1.45 10.64
C VAL A 164 9.19 2.29 10.30
N LEU A 165 9.11 3.05 9.21
CA LEU A 165 10.10 4.05 8.84
C LEU A 165 9.54 5.46 8.96
N TYR A 166 10.33 6.37 9.48
CA TYR A 166 10.11 7.80 9.38
C TYR A 166 11.11 8.41 8.39
N VAL A 167 10.60 9.07 7.37
CA VAL A 167 11.37 9.76 6.33
C VAL A 167 11.10 11.25 6.44
N PRO A 168 12.03 12.04 7.04
CA PRO A 168 11.85 13.49 7.22
C PRO A 168 11.53 14.21 5.91
N ASP A 169 12.17 13.82 4.80
CA ASP A 169 12.00 14.44 3.48
C ASP A 169 10.58 14.22 2.88
N ALA A 170 9.83 13.24 3.39
CA ALA A 170 8.44 13.02 3.00
C ALA A 170 7.46 13.83 3.84
N ARG A 171 7.87 14.28 5.06
CA ARG A 171 6.99 15.04 5.93
C ARG A 171 6.71 16.42 5.34
N GLY A 172 5.42 16.76 5.30
CA GLY A 172 4.97 18.03 4.73
C GLY A 172 4.69 17.98 3.22
N ALA A 173 4.96 16.84 2.56
CA ALA A 173 4.62 16.67 1.15
C ALA A 173 3.10 16.65 0.97
N ALA A 174 2.58 17.49 0.07
CA ALA A 174 1.19 17.45 -0.34
C ALA A 174 0.99 16.27 -1.29
N VAL A 175 0.04 15.40 -0.97
CA VAL A 175 -0.34 14.25 -1.80
C VAL A 175 -1.85 14.21 -1.96
N THR A 176 -2.33 13.60 -3.03
CA THR A 176 -3.77 13.38 -3.27
C THR A 176 -4.04 11.89 -3.22
N LEU A 177 -4.89 11.48 -2.30
CA LEU A 177 -5.31 10.09 -2.16
C LEU A 177 -6.12 9.63 -3.38
N PRO A 178 -6.26 8.30 -3.61
CA PRO A 178 -6.98 7.77 -4.76
C PRO A 178 -8.46 8.20 -4.86
N ASP A 179 -9.08 8.57 -3.74
CA ASP A 179 -10.44 9.11 -3.67
C ASP A 179 -10.52 10.62 -3.96
N GLY A 180 -9.38 11.25 -4.29
CA GLY A 180 -9.27 12.68 -4.55
C GLY A 180 -9.03 13.53 -3.29
N THR A 181 -8.97 12.96 -2.10
CA THR A 181 -8.75 13.70 -0.85
C THR A 181 -7.31 14.22 -0.78
N PRO A 182 -7.10 15.55 -0.65
CA PRO A 182 -5.77 16.11 -0.43
C PRO A 182 -5.35 15.89 1.04
N VAL A 183 -4.13 15.40 1.23
CA VAL A 183 -3.54 15.24 2.57
C VAL A 183 -2.10 15.75 2.58
N VAL A 184 -1.58 16.04 3.76
CA VAL A 184 -0.17 16.36 3.98
C VAL A 184 0.49 15.14 4.61
N HIS A 185 1.48 14.57 3.93
CA HIS A 185 2.18 13.36 4.40
C HIS A 185 2.95 13.63 5.68
N ASP A 186 2.80 12.80 6.69
CA ASP A 186 3.43 12.96 8.00
C ASP A 186 4.83 12.32 8.10
N GLY A 187 5.33 11.73 7.03
CA GLY A 187 6.66 11.14 6.92
C GLY A 187 6.74 9.66 7.27
N TYR A 188 5.65 9.01 7.66
CA TYR A 188 5.69 7.61 8.06
C TYR A 188 5.33 6.64 6.94
N PHE A 189 6.10 5.54 6.89
CA PHE A 189 5.88 4.39 5.99
C PHE A 189 5.92 3.08 6.78
N PHE A 190 5.30 2.06 6.21
CA PHE A 190 5.20 0.73 6.79
C PHE A 190 5.66 -0.34 5.78
N ALA A 191 6.60 -1.19 6.19
CA ALA A 191 7.12 -2.28 5.38
C ALA A 191 6.10 -3.42 5.31
N ALA A 192 5.23 -3.39 4.30
CA ALA A 192 4.14 -4.35 4.13
C ALA A 192 4.24 -5.15 2.83
N ASP A 193 5.30 -4.94 2.02
CA ASP A 193 5.42 -5.63 0.75
C ASP A 193 6.87 -6.00 0.42
N THR A 194 7.04 -6.82 -0.61
CA THR A 194 8.34 -7.22 -1.15
C THR A 194 8.30 -7.25 -2.67
N GLY A 195 9.42 -6.96 -3.32
CA GLY A 195 9.52 -6.99 -4.77
C GLY A 195 10.71 -7.81 -5.28
N GLY A 196 10.56 -8.43 -6.44
CA GLY A 196 11.64 -9.18 -7.08
C GLY A 196 12.89 -8.36 -7.39
N ALA A 197 12.72 -7.05 -7.59
CA ALA A 197 13.77 -6.06 -7.85
C ALA A 197 14.25 -5.33 -6.60
N ILE A 198 13.53 -5.43 -5.49
CA ILE A 198 13.79 -4.67 -4.27
C ILE A 198 14.85 -5.40 -3.45
N ARG A 199 16.04 -4.80 -3.32
CA ARG A 199 17.20 -5.40 -2.66
C ARG A 199 17.95 -4.38 -1.82
N GLN A 200 18.46 -4.84 -0.67
CA GLN A 200 19.30 -4.05 0.24
C GLN A 200 18.59 -2.74 0.67
N THR A 201 19.14 -1.58 0.29
CA THR A 201 18.64 -0.25 0.65
C THR A 201 17.64 0.34 -0.35
N HIS A 202 17.24 -0.44 -1.36
CA HIS A 202 16.17 -0.09 -2.27
C HIS A 202 14.81 -0.33 -1.62
N ILE A 203 13.94 0.67 -1.64
CA ILE A 203 12.53 0.53 -1.29
C ILE A 203 11.66 0.95 -2.47
N ASP A 204 10.41 0.48 -2.50
CA ASP A 204 9.46 0.85 -3.54
C ASP A 204 8.19 1.40 -2.88
N VAL A 205 7.83 2.65 -3.18
CA VAL A 205 6.71 3.34 -2.53
C VAL A 205 5.43 3.03 -3.28
N PHE A 206 4.41 2.56 -2.56
CA PHE A 206 3.10 2.29 -3.13
C PHE A 206 2.30 3.57 -3.32
N CYS A 207 2.02 3.92 -4.58
CA CYS A 207 1.30 5.12 -4.98
C CYS A 207 -0.23 4.92 -5.19
N GLY A 208 -0.78 3.77 -4.77
CA GLY A 208 -2.20 3.46 -5.01
C GLY A 208 -2.49 3.28 -6.50
N ILE A 209 -3.38 4.09 -7.05
CA ILE A 209 -3.73 4.07 -8.48
C ILE A 209 -2.96 5.10 -9.32
N ALA A 210 -2.07 5.90 -8.69
CA ALA A 210 -1.29 6.90 -9.41
C ALA A 210 -0.18 6.23 -10.22
N THR A 211 -0.20 6.40 -11.54
CA THR A 211 0.78 5.83 -12.47
C THR A 211 2.04 6.67 -12.64
N SER A 212 2.12 7.79 -11.94
CA SER A 212 3.29 8.68 -11.92
C SER A 212 3.88 8.74 -10.51
N ASN A 213 5.12 9.23 -10.42
CA ASN A 213 5.79 9.43 -9.14
C ASN A 213 4.93 10.27 -8.17
N CYS A 214 4.48 9.65 -7.11
CA CYS A 214 3.57 10.24 -6.13
C CYS A 214 4.28 11.04 -5.01
N LEU A 215 5.58 10.87 -4.85
CA LEU A 215 6.42 11.57 -3.86
C LEU A 215 7.75 12.01 -4.48
N PRO A 216 7.76 12.98 -5.41
CA PRO A 216 8.95 13.35 -6.18
C PRO A 216 10.11 13.87 -5.33
N GLY A 217 9.88 14.34 -4.10
CA GLY A 217 10.91 14.73 -3.16
C GLY A 217 11.70 13.57 -2.56
N VAL A 218 11.15 12.36 -2.56
CA VAL A 218 11.71 11.15 -1.94
C VAL A 218 12.03 10.07 -2.97
N VAL A 219 11.16 9.86 -3.94
CA VAL A 219 11.28 8.81 -4.93
C VAL A 219 12.29 9.20 -6.01
N HIS A 220 13.39 8.46 -6.07
CA HIS A 220 14.47 8.62 -7.04
C HIS A 220 14.76 7.29 -7.72
N SER A 221 14.94 7.29 -9.02
CA SER A 221 15.09 6.08 -9.82
C SER A 221 16.49 5.44 -9.81
N ASN A 222 17.43 5.91 -8.98
CA ASN A 222 18.80 5.37 -8.94
C ASN A 222 19.39 5.34 -7.53
N ALA A 223 20.31 4.40 -7.31
CA ALA A 223 20.94 4.14 -6.02
C ALA A 223 21.99 5.20 -5.59
N THR A 224 22.37 6.13 -6.46
CA THR A 224 23.36 7.16 -6.11
C THR A 224 22.74 8.36 -5.42
N LYS A 225 21.41 8.52 -5.52
CA LYS A 225 20.66 9.60 -4.90
C LYS A 225 19.81 9.01 -3.76
N THR A 226 20.41 8.95 -2.57
CA THR A 226 19.80 8.38 -1.35
C THR A 226 19.31 9.45 -0.41
N PHE A 227 18.31 9.13 0.41
CA PHE A 227 17.79 9.95 1.51
C PHE A 227 17.98 9.26 2.87
N GLY A 228 17.84 10.01 3.96
CA GLY A 228 17.88 9.49 5.33
C GLY A 228 16.49 9.04 5.77
N ALA A 229 16.43 7.91 6.49
CA ALA A 229 15.24 7.44 7.16
C ALA A 229 15.59 6.91 8.55
N TYR A 230 14.61 6.80 9.42
CA TYR A 230 14.77 6.34 10.82
C TYR A 230 13.82 5.19 11.09
N VAL A 231 14.34 4.10 11.67
CA VAL A 231 13.50 3.01 12.15
C VAL A 231 12.81 3.45 13.45
N VAL A 232 11.49 3.38 13.46
CA VAL A 232 10.66 3.79 14.60
C VAL A 232 10.20 2.56 15.37
N VAL A 233 10.49 2.54 16.68
CA VAL A 233 10.13 1.42 17.58
C VAL A 233 8.99 1.78 18.54
N ASP A 234 8.35 2.93 18.35
CA ASP A 234 7.19 3.36 19.14
C ASP A 234 6.01 2.40 18.92
N ALA A 235 5.51 1.80 20.01
CA ALA A 235 4.49 0.77 19.94
C ALA A 235 3.12 1.29 19.47
N ASP A 236 2.78 2.54 19.82
CA ASP A 236 1.49 3.13 19.45
C ASP A 236 1.49 3.47 17.95
N ILE A 237 2.57 4.04 17.45
CA ILE A 237 2.76 4.34 16.02
C ILE A 237 2.78 3.03 15.21
N ALA A 238 3.53 2.03 15.68
CA ALA A 238 3.61 0.73 15.01
C ALA A 238 2.25 0.01 15.01
N GLY A 239 1.52 0.06 16.12
CA GLY A 239 0.18 -0.50 16.25
C GLY A 239 -0.81 0.18 15.31
N PHE A 240 -0.80 1.51 15.24
CA PHE A 240 -1.63 2.29 14.33
C PHE A 240 -1.37 1.93 12.87
N LEU A 241 -0.11 1.98 12.42
CA LEU A 241 0.24 1.68 11.03
C LEU A 241 -0.02 0.22 10.67
N SER A 242 0.30 -0.72 11.57
CA SER A 242 -0.05 -2.14 11.39
C SER A 242 -1.57 -2.33 11.26
N GLY A 243 -2.36 -1.60 12.06
CA GLY A 243 -3.82 -1.63 12.00
C GLY A 243 -4.37 -1.19 10.63
N LEU A 244 -3.77 -0.17 10.00
CA LEU A 244 -4.15 0.27 8.66
C LEU A 244 -3.90 -0.80 7.57
N HIS A 245 -2.91 -1.69 7.79
CA HIS A 245 -2.49 -2.71 6.83
C HIS A 245 -3.08 -4.09 7.11
N ARG A 246 -3.99 -4.22 8.09
CA ARG A 246 -4.67 -5.49 8.38
C ARG A 246 -5.96 -5.62 7.58
N PRO A 247 -6.34 -6.86 7.18
CA PRO A 247 -7.65 -7.11 6.60
C PRO A 247 -8.78 -6.61 7.51
N ALA A 248 -9.82 -6.04 6.93
CA ALA A 248 -10.95 -5.47 7.68
C ALA A 248 -11.61 -6.46 8.66
N ALA A 249 -11.58 -7.77 8.37
CA ALA A 249 -12.08 -8.83 9.25
C ALA A 249 -11.27 -8.95 10.55
N ASP A 250 -9.94 -8.76 10.47
CA ASP A 250 -9.05 -8.85 11.64
C ASP A 250 -9.07 -7.56 12.46
N ALA A 251 -9.34 -6.41 11.82
CA ALA A 251 -9.50 -5.13 12.50
C ALA A 251 -10.74 -5.11 13.40
N ALA A 252 -11.84 -5.76 13.00
CA ALA A 252 -13.06 -5.89 13.82
C ALA A 252 -12.83 -6.77 15.07
N ALA A 253 -12.03 -7.85 14.95
CA ALA A 253 -11.75 -8.74 16.06
C ALA A 253 -10.89 -8.11 17.18
N VAL A 254 -10.05 -7.12 16.84
CA VAL A 254 -9.22 -6.38 17.83
C VAL A 254 -10.06 -5.32 18.58
N SER A 255 -11.10 -4.77 17.95
CA SER A 255 -11.99 -3.79 18.56
C SER A 255 -12.95 -4.39 19.61
N ASP A 256 -13.25 -5.70 19.50
CA ASP A 256 -14.15 -6.39 20.44
C ASP A 256 -13.45 -6.97 21.69
N ALA A 257 -12.13 -6.88 21.77
CA ALA A 257 -11.39 -7.22 22.97
C ALA A 257 -11.52 -6.09 24.01
N ALA A 258 -12.65 -6.05 24.73
CA ALA A 258 -12.83 -5.15 25.85
C ALA A 258 -11.73 -5.35 26.89
N PRO A 259 -11.17 -4.29 27.50
CA PRO A 259 -10.17 -4.42 28.53
C PRO A 259 -10.73 -5.24 29.68
N THR A 260 -10.06 -6.32 30.04
CA THR A 260 -10.39 -7.14 31.20
C THR A 260 -10.38 -6.24 32.42
N PRO A 261 -11.50 -6.14 33.20
CA PRO A 261 -11.52 -5.32 34.40
C PRO A 261 -10.46 -5.85 35.41
N PRO A 262 -9.79 -4.95 36.14
CA PRO A 262 -8.82 -5.35 37.15
C PRO A 262 -9.47 -6.29 38.19
N ALA A 263 -8.74 -7.35 38.54
CA ALA A 263 -9.19 -8.32 39.53
C ALA A 263 -9.55 -7.63 40.86
N ALA A 264 -10.72 -7.96 41.40
CA ALA A 264 -11.15 -7.45 42.69
C ALA A 264 -10.14 -7.82 43.80
N PRO A 265 -9.87 -6.93 44.76
CA PRO A 265 -8.97 -7.23 45.85
C PRO A 265 -9.51 -8.39 46.73
N PRO A 266 -8.64 -9.24 47.31
CA PRO A 266 -9.08 -10.35 48.14
C PRO A 266 -9.81 -9.88 49.37
N SER A 267 -10.90 -10.58 49.72
CA SER A 267 -11.72 -10.29 50.91
C SER A 267 -10.88 -10.49 52.20
N PRO A 268 -11.07 -9.65 53.22
CA PRO A 268 -10.36 -9.80 54.48
C PRO A 268 -10.77 -11.11 55.21
N PRO A 269 -9.88 -11.70 55.98
CA PRO A 269 -10.18 -12.94 56.73
C PRO A 269 -11.25 -12.68 57.79
N PRO A 270 -12.09 -13.71 58.14
CA PRO A 270 -13.10 -13.61 59.18
C PRO A 270 -12.46 -13.44 60.57
N ARG A 271 -13.07 -12.59 61.41
CA ARG A 271 -12.67 -12.37 62.81
C ARG A 271 -13.12 -13.52 63.69
#